data_21dbe3e6092d1c00fbe306c3f2e4f7aa
#
_entry.id   21dbe3e6092d1c00fbe306c3f2e4f7aa
#
_cell.length_a   1.000
_cell.length_b   1.000
_cell.length_c   1.000
_cell.angle_alpha   90.00
_cell.angle_beta   90.00
_cell.angle_gamma   90.00
#
_symmetry.space_group_name_H-M   'P 1'
#
loop_
_entity.id
_entity.type
_entity.pdbx_description
1 polymer ?
#
loop_
_entity_poly.entity_id
_entity_poly.type
_entity_poly.pdbx_seq_one_letter_code
_entity_poly.pdbx_strand_id
1 'polypeptide(L)'
;MRHLLTGVSIAIGLAGPLFVPADADAQRLVLLIRHAERADGGVVPAGMTAPADPDLSAEGRVRADRLAEMLAQAGITRIVVSEFKRTHQTAAPLAARLGLTPERSSSKDVPGLVTQLATYKDDVVLIIGHNTTVPAVIAGLGGPKVVISDTDYANLFVFVPATRALTTLRY
;
A
#
# COMPACT_ATOMS: atom_id res chain seq x y z
N MET A 1 19.27 -79.79 11.53
CA MET A 1 19.76 -78.59 10.81
C MET A 1 18.62 -77.53 10.80
N ARG A 2 18.77 -76.48 11.61
CA ARG A 2 17.77 -75.42 11.76
C ARG A 2 18.39 -74.22 11.09
N HIS A 3 17.77 -73.69 10.02
CA HIS A 3 18.12 -72.44 9.34
C HIS A 3 17.45 -71.31 10.01
N LEU A 4 18.22 -70.42 10.63
CA LEU A 4 17.73 -69.06 11.06
C LEU A 4 17.70 -68.16 9.84
N LEU A 5 16.53 -67.62 9.55
CA LEU A 5 16.37 -66.51 8.60
C LEU A 5 16.36 -65.18 9.41
N THR A 6 17.43 -64.42 9.25
CA THR A 6 17.53 -63.06 9.78
C THR A 6 16.83 -62.08 8.82
N GLY A 7 15.68 -61.55 9.27
CA GLY A 7 14.97 -60.48 8.55
C GLY A 7 15.64 -59.12 8.77
N VAL A 8 16.04 -58.47 7.70
CA VAL A 8 16.50 -57.06 7.69
C VAL A 8 15.32 -56.16 7.51
N SER A 9 14.95 -55.37 8.56
CA SER A 9 13.95 -54.34 8.47
C SER A 9 14.58 -53.04 7.97
N ILE A 10 14.20 -52.61 6.77
CA ILE A 10 14.57 -51.28 6.23
C ILE A 10 13.54 -50.28 6.69
N ALA A 11 13.92 -49.37 7.60
CA ALA A 11 13.10 -48.22 7.98
C ALA A 11 13.24 -47.10 6.92
N ILE A 12 12.21 -46.94 6.10
CA ILE A 12 12.13 -45.79 5.18
C ILE A 12 11.67 -44.57 5.98
N GLY A 13 12.61 -43.70 6.31
CA GLY A 13 12.32 -42.41 6.92
C GLY A 13 11.66 -41.47 5.89
N LEU A 14 10.38 -41.19 6.03
CA LEU A 14 9.72 -40.10 5.31
C LEU A 14 10.23 -38.75 5.85
N ALA A 15 11.18 -38.15 5.15
CA ALA A 15 11.49 -36.74 5.34
C ALA A 15 10.38 -35.90 4.71
N GLY A 16 9.39 -35.49 5.49
CA GLY A 16 8.40 -34.52 5.09
C GLY A 16 9.06 -33.15 4.82
N PRO A 17 8.50 -32.33 3.91
CA PRO A 17 9.04 -31.01 3.66
C PRO A 17 9.00 -30.20 4.97
N LEU A 18 10.15 -29.65 5.37
CA LEU A 18 10.26 -28.69 6.45
C LEU A 18 9.48 -27.43 6.02
N PHE A 19 8.30 -27.25 6.56
CA PHE A 19 7.54 -26.01 6.44
C PHE A 19 8.29 -24.96 7.28
N VAL A 20 9.11 -24.14 6.61
CA VAL A 20 9.68 -22.95 7.23
C VAL A 20 8.55 -21.93 7.26
N PRO A 21 8.06 -21.50 8.44
CA PRO A 21 7.09 -20.43 8.49
C PRO A 21 7.74 -19.19 7.88
N ALA A 22 7.08 -18.57 6.90
CA ALA A 22 7.48 -17.25 6.43
C ALA A 22 7.47 -16.31 7.65
N ASP A 23 8.52 -15.50 7.79
CA ASP A 23 8.67 -14.55 8.90
C ASP A 23 7.36 -13.80 9.15
N ALA A 24 6.73 -14.08 10.29
CA ALA A 24 5.45 -13.51 10.72
C ALA A 24 5.58 -12.01 11.09
N ASP A 25 6.75 -11.42 10.90
CA ASP A 25 7.11 -10.07 11.32
C ASP A 25 7.09 -9.01 10.20
N ALA A 26 6.77 -9.40 8.96
CA ALA A 26 6.74 -8.44 7.84
C ALA A 26 5.33 -7.87 7.65
N GLN A 27 5.23 -6.55 7.47
CA GLN A 27 4.01 -5.89 7.03
C GLN A 27 3.39 -6.66 5.86
N ARG A 28 2.11 -7.00 5.98
CA ARG A 28 1.46 -7.94 5.07
C ARG A 28 1.28 -7.37 3.67
N LEU A 29 0.86 -6.10 3.56
CA LEU A 29 0.57 -5.44 2.29
C LEU A 29 0.59 -3.92 2.42
N VAL A 30 1.16 -3.24 1.44
CA VAL A 30 1.09 -1.78 1.31
C VAL A 30 0.38 -1.44 0.01
N LEU A 31 -0.76 -0.78 0.13
CA LEU A 31 -1.50 -0.20 -0.97
C LEU A 31 -1.12 1.28 -1.08
N LEU A 32 -0.75 1.75 -2.27
CA LEU A 32 -0.35 3.13 -2.45
C LEU A 32 -1.10 3.74 -3.63
N ILE A 33 -1.63 4.94 -3.42
CA ILE A 33 -2.29 5.72 -4.46
C ILE A 33 -1.88 7.19 -4.39
N ARG A 34 -1.98 7.87 -5.50
CA ARG A 34 -2.01 9.33 -5.52
C ARG A 34 -3.41 9.80 -5.09
N HIS A 35 -3.52 10.95 -4.39
CA HIS A 35 -4.80 11.61 -4.17
C HIS A 35 -5.59 11.79 -5.47
N ALA A 36 -6.91 11.86 -5.41
CA ALA A 36 -7.78 12.05 -6.55
C ALA A 36 -7.69 13.49 -7.13
N GLU A 37 -8.41 13.76 -8.20
CA GLU A 37 -8.35 15.01 -8.98
C GLU A 37 -8.63 16.24 -8.14
N ARG A 38 -7.85 17.29 -8.36
CA ARG A 38 -7.93 18.59 -7.67
C ARG A 38 -8.95 19.52 -8.33
N ALA A 39 -9.61 20.35 -7.52
CA ALA A 39 -10.58 21.34 -8.02
C ALA A 39 -9.96 22.42 -8.91
N ASP A 40 -8.65 22.70 -8.76
CA ASP A 40 -7.91 23.66 -9.58
C ASP A 40 -7.30 23.03 -10.86
N GLY A 41 -7.63 21.77 -11.16
CA GLY A 41 -7.11 21.03 -12.31
C GLY A 41 -5.59 20.75 -12.27
N GLY A 42 -4.92 21.10 -11.17
CA GLY A 42 -3.45 20.96 -11.07
C GLY A 42 -2.68 22.06 -11.83
N VAL A 43 -3.38 22.99 -12.45
CA VAL A 43 -2.78 24.09 -13.22
C VAL A 43 -2.73 25.34 -12.34
N VAL A 44 -1.55 25.94 -12.23
CA VAL A 44 -1.37 27.25 -11.62
C VAL A 44 -1.28 28.27 -12.76
N PRO A 45 -2.24 29.20 -12.90
CA PRO A 45 -2.13 30.22 -13.92
C PRO A 45 -0.86 31.06 -13.75
N ALA A 46 -0.27 31.48 -14.87
CA ALA A 46 0.93 32.31 -14.85
C ALA A 46 0.70 33.57 -14.00
N GLY A 47 1.59 33.87 -13.08
CA GLY A 47 1.49 35.02 -12.16
C GLY A 47 0.62 34.82 -10.92
N MET A 48 0.02 33.63 -10.73
CA MET A 48 -0.70 33.29 -9.52
C MET A 48 0.09 32.25 -8.70
N THR A 49 0.07 32.39 -7.38
CA THR A 49 0.53 31.32 -6.49
C THR A 49 -0.52 30.21 -6.47
N ALA A 50 -0.08 28.95 -6.56
CA ALA A 50 -0.99 27.83 -6.39
C ALA A 50 -1.79 27.97 -5.10
N PRO A 51 -3.11 27.68 -5.09
CA PRO A 51 -3.80 27.46 -3.83
C PRO A 51 -2.99 26.45 -3.04
N ALA A 52 -2.58 26.82 -1.83
CA ALA A 52 -1.69 26.00 -1.03
C ALA A 52 -2.27 24.59 -0.82
N ASP A 53 -3.60 24.44 -0.81
CA ASP A 53 -4.28 23.20 -0.49
C ASP A 53 -5.70 23.13 -1.09
N PRO A 54 -5.84 22.90 -2.42
CA PRO A 54 -7.14 22.80 -3.07
C PRO A 54 -7.90 21.55 -2.64
N ASP A 55 -9.22 21.66 -2.63
CA ASP A 55 -10.14 20.54 -2.44
C ASP A 55 -10.12 19.58 -3.65
N LEU A 56 -10.75 18.41 -3.54
CA LEU A 56 -11.04 17.54 -4.68
C LEU A 56 -12.07 18.19 -5.61
N SER A 57 -11.90 17.95 -6.91
CA SER A 57 -12.93 18.25 -7.93
C SER A 57 -14.15 17.34 -7.74
N ALA A 58 -15.21 17.58 -8.51
CA ALA A 58 -16.36 16.66 -8.56
C ALA A 58 -15.94 15.27 -9.04
N GLU A 59 -15.07 15.19 -10.06
CA GLU A 59 -14.51 13.94 -10.56
C GLU A 59 -13.66 13.25 -9.50
N GLY A 60 -12.81 14.00 -8.78
CA GLY A 60 -12.00 13.47 -7.68
C GLY A 60 -12.82 12.88 -6.55
N ARG A 61 -13.97 13.45 -6.23
CA ARG A 61 -14.90 12.86 -5.24
C ARG A 61 -15.48 11.56 -5.73
N VAL A 62 -15.93 11.48 -6.99
CA VAL A 62 -16.42 10.24 -7.60
C VAL A 62 -15.33 9.15 -7.59
N ARG A 63 -14.07 9.51 -7.87
CA ARG A 63 -12.95 8.58 -7.80
C ARG A 63 -12.72 8.08 -6.37
N ALA A 64 -12.80 8.96 -5.37
CA ALA A 64 -12.68 8.57 -3.96
C ALA A 64 -13.78 7.59 -3.53
N ASP A 65 -15.01 7.78 -4.00
CA ASP A 65 -16.12 6.86 -3.74
C ASP A 65 -15.89 5.48 -4.40
N ARG A 66 -15.44 5.46 -5.65
CA ARG A 66 -15.08 4.20 -6.35
C ARG A 66 -13.95 3.46 -5.64
N LEU A 67 -12.92 4.18 -5.19
CA LEU A 67 -11.85 3.60 -4.38
C LEU A 67 -12.41 2.94 -3.12
N ALA A 68 -13.32 3.60 -2.43
CA ALA A 68 -13.94 3.07 -1.22
C ALA A 68 -14.76 1.80 -1.49
N GLU A 69 -15.46 1.73 -2.61
CA GLU A 69 -16.19 0.52 -3.03
C GLU A 69 -15.21 -0.62 -3.34
N MET A 70 -14.18 -0.36 -4.13
CA MET A 70 -13.20 -1.35 -4.56
C MET A 70 -12.41 -1.93 -3.38
N LEU A 71 -12.03 -1.11 -2.40
CA LEU A 71 -11.18 -1.51 -1.29
C LEU A 71 -11.93 -1.88 -0.01
N ALA A 72 -13.26 -1.87 -0.01
CA ALA A 72 -14.08 -2.17 1.17
C ALA A 72 -13.79 -3.54 1.81
N GLN A 73 -13.35 -4.52 1.02
CA GLN A 73 -13.06 -5.89 1.45
C GLN A 73 -11.55 -6.23 1.37
N ALA A 74 -10.68 -5.23 1.20
CA ALA A 74 -9.24 -5.45 1.05
C ALA A 74 -8.52 -5.75 2.38
N GLY A 75 -9.25 -5.78 3.50
CA GLY A 75 -8.69 -6.03 4.83
C GLY A 75 -7.79 -4.91 5.35
N ILE A 76 -8.00 -3.67 4.87
CA ILE A 76 -7.22 -2.51 5.30
C ILE A 76 -7.45 -2.26 6.78
N THR A 77 -6.36 -2.18 7.53
CA THR A 77 -6.34 -1.94 8.97
C THR A 77 -5.85 -0.53 9.31
N ARG A 78 -5.11 0.12 8.38
CA ARG A 78 -4.59 1.48 8.54
C ARG A 78 -4.68 2.28 7.25
N ILE A 79 -4.97 3.57 7.39
CA ILE A 79 -4.95 4.54 6.28
C ILE A 79 -3.99 5.66 6.69
N VAL A 80 -2.97 5.91 5.86
CA VAL A 80 -2.01 7.00 6.05
C VAL A 80 -2.22 8.04 4.96
N VAL A 81 -2.32 9.31 5.36
CA VAL A 81 -2.54 10.45 4.48
C VAL A 81 -1.48 11.53 4.69
N SER A 82 -1.24 12.38 3.71
CA SER A 82 -0.39 13.55 3.91
C SER A 82 -1.13 14.68 4.66
N GLU A 83 -0.45 15.79 4.92
CA GLU A 83 -1.02 16.98 5.56
C GLU A 83 -2.08 17.71 4.73
N PHE A 84 -2.23 17.40 3.43
CA PHE A 84 -3.09 18.13 2.50
C PHE A 84 -4.53 17.61 2.49
N LYS A 85 -5.50 18.54 2.42
CA LYS A 85 -6.95 18.22 2.37
C LYS A 85 -7.30 17.17 1.33
N ARG A 86 -6.73 17.25 0.12
CA ARG A 86 -7.01 16.32 -0.99
C ARG A 86 -6.71 14.87 -0.66
N THR A 87 -5.68 14.59 0.15
CA THR A 87 -5.39 13.20 0.58
C THR A 87 -6.40 12.72 1.61
N HIS A 88 -6.80 13.59 2.56
CA HIS A 88 -7.85 13.31 3.53
C HIS A 88 -9.20 13.09 2.83
N GLN A 89 -9.57 13.95 1.87
CA GLN A 89 -10.82 13.84 1.13
C GLN A 89 -10.85 12.57 0.25
N THR A 90 -9.72 12.15 -0.31
CA THR A 90 -9.62 10.88 -1.03
C THR A 90 -9.80 9.68 -0.09
N ALA A 91 -9.30 9.78 1.15
CA ALA A 91 -9.44 8.73 2.15
C ALA A 91 -10.86 8.64 2.75
N ALA A 92 -11.55 9.76 2.87
CA ALA A 92 -12.73 9.92 3.72
C ALA A 92 -13.84 8.89 3.46
N PRO A 93 -14.26 8.58 2.22
CA PRO A 93 -15.32 7.58 1.98
C PRO A 93 -14.93 6.19 2.47
N LEU A 94 -13.68 5.76 2.22
CA LEU A 94 -13.20 4.46 2.66
C LEU A 94 -13.01 4.42 4.17
N ALA A 95 -12.42 5.45 4.77
CA ALA A 95 -12.22 5.58 6.20
C ALA A 95 -13.55 5.47 6.96
N ALA A 96 -14.59 6.17 6.49
CA ALA A 96 -15.93 6.09 7.06
C ALA A 96 -16.52 4.68 6.96
N ARG A 97 -16.35 4.01 5.82
CA ARG A 97 -16.85 2.66 5.58
C ARG A 97 -16.19 1.60 6.46
N LEU A 98 -14.89 1.77 6.73
CA LEU A 98 -14.10 0.84 7.55
C LEU A 98 -14.09 1.21 9.04
N GLY A 99 -14.63 2.36 9.45
CA GLY A 99 -14.55 2.87 10.81
C GLY A 99 -13.12 3.23 11.24
N LEU A 100 -12.25 3.60 10.29
CA LEU A 100 -10.86 3.94 10.55
C LEU A 100 -10.67 5.46 10.62
N THR A 101 -9.72 5.90 11.46
CA THR A 101 -9.24 7.29 11.47
C THR A 101 -7.93 7.35 10.69
N PRO A 102 -7.83 8.13 9.60
CA PRO A 102 -6.58 8.26 8.86
C PRO A 102 -5.46 8.87 9.71
N GLU A 103 -4.31 8.24 9.69
CA GLU A 103 -3.08 8.71 10.33
C GLU A 103 -2.39 9.74 9.42
N ARG A 104 -1.86 10.82 10.01
CA ARG A 104 -1.19 11.87 9.25
C ARG A 104 0.32 11.66 9.22
N SER A 105 0.91 11.73 8.02
CA SER A 105 2.35 11.74 7.81
C SER A 105 2.74 12.93 6.94
N SER A 106 3.91 13.54 7.21
CA SER A 106 4.37 14.67 6.41
C SER A 106 4.81 14.23 5.01
N SER A 107 4.33 14.93 3.98
CA SER A 107 4.77 14.68 2.59
C SER A 107 6.26 14.99 2.37
N LYS A 108 6.90 15.70 3.30
CA LYS A 108 8.32 16.05 3.27
C LYS A 108 9.19 15.04 4.02
N ASP A 109 8.59 14.12 4.77
CA ASP A 109 9.31 13.13 5.59
C ASP A 109 9.02 11.69 5.13
N VAL A 110 9.37 11.40 3.88
CA VAL A 110 9.27 10.03 3.35
C VAL A 110 10.12 9.02 4.14
N PRO A 111 11.37 9.34 4.56
CA PRO A 111 12.15 8.41 5.38
C PRO A 111 11.48 8.07 6.71
N GLY A 112 10.89 9.05 7.40
CA GLY A 112 10.13 8.84 8.63
C GLY A 112 8.92 7.93 8.41
N LEU A 113 8.16 8.15 7.32
CA LEU A 113 7.05 7.26 6.95
C LEU A 113 7.52 5.83 6.69
N VAL A 114 8.60 5.62 5.93
CA VAL A 114 9.16 4.28 5.66
C VAL A 114 9.58 3.59 6.96
N THR A 115 10.20 4.32 7.90
CA THR A 115 10.54 3.79 9.22
C THR A 115 9.29 3.41 10.02
N GLN A 116 8.25 4.25 10.00
CA GLN A 116 6.98 3.98 10.67
C GLN A 116 6.30 2.73 10.09
N LEU A 117 6.29 2.57 8.76
CA LEU A 117 5.73 1.40 8.09
C LEU A 117 6.36 0.09 8.57
N ALA A 118 7.66 0.07 8.85
CA ALA A 118 8.34 -1.11 9.37
C ALA A 118 7.84 -1.56 10.76
N THR A 119 7.12 -0.69 11.49
CA THR A 119 6.51 -1.03 12.79
C THR A 119 5.11 -1.65 12.67
N TYR A 120 4.48 -1.56 11.50
CA TYR A 120 3.12 -2.04 11.24
C TYR A 120 3.14 -3.51 10.81
N LYS A 121 3.38 -4.40 11.78
CA LYS A 121 3.41 -5.84 11.55
C LYS A 121 1.99 -6.36 11.29
N ASP A 122 1.85 -7.27 10.33
CA ASP A 122 0.59 -7.91 9.93
C ASP A 122 -0.51 -6.96 9.40
N ASP A 123 -0.22 -5.67 9.28
CA ASP A 123 -1.17 -4.69 8.80
C ASP A 123 -1.29 -4.67 7.26
N VAL A 124 -2.49 -4.40 6.77
CA VAL A 124 -2.74 -3.94 5.41
C VAL A 124 -2.89 -2.43 5.45
N VAL A 125 -1.90 -1.71 4.91
CA VAL A 125 -1.84 -0.26 4.99
C VAL A 125 -2.17 0.38 3.65
N LEU A 126 -3.11 1.33 3.64
CA LEU A 126 -3.34 2.20 2.49
C LEU A 126 -2.63 3.55 2.70
N ILE A 127 -1.78 3.92 1.76
CA ILE A 127 -1.09 5.21 1.72
C ILE A 127 -1.70 6.06 0.61
N ILE A 128 -2.18 7.24 0.95
CA ILE A 128 -2.68 8.23 -0.01
C ILE A 128 -1.72 9.42 -0.03
N GLY A 129 -0.92 9.49 -1.08
CA GLY A 129 0.13 10.48 -1.24
C GLY A 129 0.01 11.30 -2.54
N HIS A 130 1.15 11.62 -3.13
CA HIS A 130 1.30 12.47 -4.31
C HIS A 130 2.10 11.74 -5.40
N ASN A 131 2.09 12.29 -6.62
CA ASN A 131 2.90 11.80 -7.74
C ASN A 131 4.41 11.74 -7.45
N THR A 132 4.88 12.45 -6.42
CA THR A 132 6.28 12.44 -5.97
C THR A 132 6.50 11.53 -4.75
N THR A 133 5.60 11.56 -3.77
CA THR A 133 5.79 10.81 -2.50
C THR A 133 5.49 9.33 -2.66
N VAL A 134 4.48 8.94 -3.45
CA VAL A 134 4.16 7.52 -3.68
C VAL A 134 5.34 6.76 -4.29
N PRO A 135 5.97 7.23 -5.40
CA PRO A 135 7.18 6.60 -5.91
C PRO A 135 8.33 6.55 -4.91
N ALA A 136 8.50 7.62 -4.12
CA ALA A 136 9.57 7.70 -3.12
C ALA A 136 9.36 6.70 -1.98
N VAL A 137 8.12 6.49 -1.52
CA VAL A 137 7.81 5.46 -0.51
C VAL A 137 8.07 4.06 -1.07
N ILE A 138 7.61 3.75 -2.30
CA ILE A 138 7.88 2.46 -2.96
C ILE A 138 9.39 2.19 -3.02
N ALA A 139 10.18 3.19 -3.46
CA ALA A 139 11.64 3.06 -3.51
C ALA A 139 12.26 2.88 -2.11
N GLY A 140 11.78 3.62 -1.11
CA GLY A 140 12.22 3.50 0.29
C GLY A 140 11.94 2.14 0.91
N LEU A 141 10.88 1.47 0.48
CA LEU A 141 10.56 0.08 0.85
C LEU A 141 11.37 -0.96 0.05
N GLY A 142 12.28 -0.54 -0.83
CA GLY A 142 13.09 -1.42 -1.68
C GLY A 142 12.37 -1.93 -2.92
N GLY A 143 11.25 -1.30 -3.29
CA GLY A 143 10.50 -1.61 -4.51
C GLY A 143 11.13 -1.01 -5.77
N PRO A 144 10.59 -1.34 -6.96
CA PRO A 144 11.10 -0.84 -8.23
C PRO A 144 10.81 0.66 -8.42
N LYS A 145 11.55 1.28 -9.35
CA LYS A 145 11.30 2.67 -9.74
C LYS A 145 9.93 2.81 -10.40
N VAL A 146 9.13 3.74 -9.89
CA VAL A 146 7.80 4.09 -10.42
C VAL A 146 7.81 5.57 -10.82
N VAL A 147 7.03 5.92 -11.85
CA VAL A 147 6.76 7.30 -12.26
C VAL A 147 5.25 7.47 -12.38
N ILE A 148 4.71 8.52 -11.78
CA ILE A 148 3.29 8.90 -11.86
C ILE A 148 3.23 10.25 -12.54
N SER A 149 2.58 10.34 -13.71
CA SER A 149 2.43 11.61 -14.41
C SER A 149 1.46 12.56 -13.67
N ASP A 150 1.53 13.86 -13.97
CA ASP A 150 0.68 14.87 -13.33
C ASP A 150 -0.82 14.71 -13.66
N THR A 151 -1.13 13.97 -14.70
CA THR A 151 -2.51 13.70 -15.15
C THR A 151 -3.00 12.30 -14.77
N ASP A 152 -2.16 11.47 -14.13
CA ASP A 152 -2.53 10.09 -13.80
C ASP A 152 -2.95 9.97 -12.33
N TYR A 153 -4.25 9.71 -12.13
CA TYR A 153 -4.88 9.55 -10.83
C TYR A 153 -5.44 8.13 -10.60
N ALA A 154 -5.33 7.24 -11.60
CA ALA A 154 -6.02 5.96 -11.59
C ALA A 154 -5.15 4.77 -11.15
N ASN A 155 -3.91 4.99 -10.74
CA ASN A 155 -3.02 3.90 -10.33
C ASN A 155 -3.24 3.51 -8.86
N LEU A 156 -3.45 2.21 -8.64
CA LEU A 156 -3.32 1.55 -7.36
C LEU A 156 -2.09 0.64 -7.40
N PHE A 157 -1.10 0.96 -6.60
CA PHE A 157 0.09 0.14 -6.42
C PHE A 157 -0.12 -0.81 -5.24
N VAL A 158 0.05 -2.10 -5.49
CA VAL A 158 -0.01 -3.17 -4.49
C VAL A 158 1.42 -3.66 -4.27
N PHE A 159 1.99 -3.33 -3.13
CA PHE A 159 3.36 -3.68 -2.77
C PHE A 159 3.38 -4.73 -1.66
N VAL A 160 4.15 -5.80 -1.86
CA VAL A 160 4.37 -6.86 -0.87
C VAL A 160 5.78 -6.73 -0.30
N PRO A 161 5.95 -6.21 0.92
CA PRO A 161 7.28 -5.94 1.50
C PRO A 161 8.18 -7.16 1.58
N ALA A 162 7.65 -8.31 1.98
CA ALA A 162 8.41 -9.55 2.15
C ALA A 162 9.11 -10.02 0.86
N THR A 163 8.52 -9.80 -0.30
CA THR A 163 9.06 -10.22 -1.61
C THR A 163 9.54 -9.04 -2.46
N ARG A 164 9.25 -7.80 -2.03
CA ARG A 164 9.44 -6.56 -2.81
C ARG A 164 8.70 -6.55 -4.14
N ALA A 165 7.68 -7.39 -4.27
CA ALA A 165 6.85 -7.45 -5.46
C ALA A 165 5.92 -6.25 -5.54
N LEU A 166 5.79 -5.65 -6.72
CA LEU A 166 4.89 -4.54 -7.01
C LEU A 166 3.96 -4.92 -8.15
N THR A 167 2.67 -4.78 -7.93
CA THR A 167 1.63 -4.88 -8.97
C THR A 167 0.93 -3.55 -9.11
N THR A 168 0.67 -3.12 -10.34
CA THR A 168 -0.11 -1.90 -10.60
C THR A 168 -1.47 -2.29 -11.17
N LEU A 169 -2.51 -1.79 -10.53
CA LEU A 169 -3.91 -1.89 -10.97
C LEU A 169 -4.40 -0.51 -11.37
N ARG A 170 -5.50 -0.44 -12.14
CA ARG A 170 -6.16 0.83 -12.49
C ARG A 170 -7.62 0.79 -12.04
N TYR A 171 -8.15 1.95 -11.59
CA TYR A 171 -9.53 2.09 -11.07
C TYR A 171 -10.18 3.40 -11.51
#